data_e96e32f2f5482dddd41e5459cabaa91f
#
_entry.id   e96e32f2f5482dddd41e5459cabaa91f
#
_cell.length_a   1.000
_cell.length_b   1.000
_cell.length_c   1.000
_cell.angle_alpha   90.00
_cell.angle_beta   90.00
_cell.angle_gamma   90.00
#
_symmetry.space_group_name_H-M   'P 1'
#
loop_
_entity.id
_entity.type
_entity.pdbx_description
1 polymer ?
#
loop_
_entity_poly.entity_id
_entity_poly.type
_entity_poly.pdbx_seq_one_letter_code
_entity_poly.pdbx_strand_id
1 'polypeptide(L)'
;MVAAAAALSLFSGCGGDTLGMSQTGLDVKWYSELVSTFQESHDMNFKHSTLLGGDIRKIPDEKFEELRGKVDTIFAGFPCQSFSHGGKKDPDDPRGQLFHQFVRATRLIQPKFIIGENVKGLLTRKTQNGGLFLDLILEEFRTIGYTCHYKVFSADAAGVPQSRERLILVGSKEPMADPFPSLRGSPKKVLRDVLRFDMAGAIKVDRELLTEAGVPEEHILVGEGEPIGTPHPYLQLKVSERDVTYNGKRVSTYAFSFGKRKSPVHCEVVDPRICSKTLICTYDHQPRLFVAQKTPEGYYLRPYTIDEIKEIQGFPRDYKLSGNLKQQIVQLGNAVPPPLIREVCAWIHR
;
A
#
# COMPACT_ATOMS: atom_id res chain seq x y z
N MET A 1 35.76 5.33 -1.90
CA MET A 1 34.35 4.87 -1.72
C MET A 1 33.56 5.38 -2.93
N VAL A 2 32.91 4.49 -3.66
CA VAL A 2 32.01 4.90 -4.75
C VAL A 2 30.82 5.60 -4.07
N ALA A 3 30.47 6.81 -4.52
CA ALA A 3 29.31 7.52 -3.99
C ALA A 3 28.05 6.65 -4.19
N ALA A 4 27.18 6.60 -3.18
CA ALA A 4 25.93 5.88 -3.29
C ALA A 4 25.11 6.50 -4.45
N ALA A 5 24.46 5.65 -5.24
CA ALA A 5 23.59 6.10 -6.30
C ALA A 5 22.43 6.90 -5.70
N ALA A 6 22.18 8.10 -6.25
CA ALA A 6 21.17 9.00 -5.69
C ALA A 6 19.80 8.78 -6.34
N ALA A 7 18.75 8.87 -5.54
CA ALA A 7 17.38 8.70 -6.00
C ALA A 7 16.49 9.91 -5.66
N LEU A 8 15.41 10.02 -6.45
CA LEU A 8 14.29 10.95 -6.25
C LEU A 8 13.02 10.13 -6.12
N SER A 9 12.25 10.40 -5.08
CA SER A 9 10.90 9.84 -4.89
C SER A 9 9.83 10.87 -5.25
N LEU A 10 8.97 10.54 -6.19
CA LEU A 10 7.80 11.33 -6.58
C LEU A 10 6.52 10.67 -6.05
N PHE A 11 5.63 11.48 -5.51
CA PHE A 11 4.41 10.99 -4.83
C PHE A 11 4.74 10.06 -3.67
N SER A 12 5.72 10.47 -2.87
CA SER A 12 6.41 9.63 -1.88
C SER A 12 5.50 9.08 -0.77
N GLY A 13 4.32 9.68 -0.58
CA GLY A 13 3.46 9.29 0.53
C GLY A 13 4.17 9.47 1.87
N CYS A 14 4.02 8.50 2.76
CA CYS A 14 4.76 8.46 4.03
C CYS A 14 6.17 7.84 3.91
N GLY A 15 6.67 7.60 2.69
CA GLY A 15 8.04 7.13 2.45
C GLY A 15 8.22 5.61 2.38
N GLY A 16 7.19 4.86 1.96
CA GLY A 16 7.32 3.41 1.81
C GLY A 16 8.31 3.00 0.72
N ASP A 17 8.32 3.70 -0.38
CA ASP A 17 9.29 3.58 -1.47
C ASP A 17 10.68 4.03 -1.05
N THR A 18 10.77 5.18 -0.36
CA THR A 18 12.01 5.71 0.19
C THR A 18 12.67 4.71 1.13
N LEU A 19 11.89 4.07 2.03
CA LEU A 19 12.39 3.02 2.91
C LEU A 19 12.92 1.83 2.12
N GLY A 20 12.16 1.36 1.13
CA GLY A 20 12.57 0.23 0.29
C GLY A 20 13.84 0.52 -0.49
N MET A 21 13.96 1.69 -1.12
CA MET A 21 15.16 2.14 -1.83
C MET A 21 16.37 2.27 -0.90
N SER A 22 16.22 2.93 0.25
CA SER A 22 17.31 3.12 1.21
C SER A 22 17.87 1.80 1.75
N GLN A 23 17.04 0.77 1.89
CA GLN A 23 17.49 -0.57 2.31
C GLN A 23 18.39 -1.26 1.28
N THR A 24 18.49 -0.76 0.05
CA THR A 24 19.42 -1.26 -0.98
C THR A 24 20.71 -0.44 -1.09
N GLY A 25 20.85 0.61 -0.28
CA GLY A 25 21.96 1.54 -0.33
C GLY A 25 21.76 2.71 -1.29
N LEU A 26 20.59 2.84 -1.92
CA LEU A 26 20.24 4.05 -2.66
C LEU A 26 20.04 5.23 -1.70
N ASP A 27 20.62 6.36 -2.03
CA ASP A 27 20.49 7.58 -1.25
C ASP A 27 19.33 8.43 -1.82
N VAL A 28 18.15 8.35 -1.19
CA VAL A 28 16.98 9.12 -1.60
C VAL A 28 17.11 10.56 -1.10
N LYS A 29 17.79 11.38 -1.88
CA LYS A 29 18.12 12.78 -1.52
C LYS A 29 16.96 13.75 -1.66
N TRP A 30 16.02 13.44 -2.53
CA TRP A 30 14.91 14.35 -2.82
C TRP A 30 13.59 13.58 -2.90
N TYR A 31 12.52 14.28 -2.52
CA TYR A 31 11.18 13.74 -2.66
C TYR A 31 10.16 14.85 -2.98
N SER A 32 8.98 14.43 -3.45
CA SER A 32 7.79 15.27 -3.64
C SER A 32 6.55 14.56 -3.11
N GLU A 33 5.77 15.25 -2.29
CA GLU A 33 4.52 14.76 -1.72
C GLU A 33 3.57 15.94 -1.46
N LEU A 34 2.30 15.80 -1.83
CA LEU A 34 1.30 16.88 -1.75
C LEU A 34 0.81 17.11 -0.31
N VAL A 35 0.61 16.04 0.45
CA VAL A 35 -0.09 16.07 1.74
C VAL A 35 0.90 16.34 2.89
N SER A 36 0.70 17.44 3.62
CA SER A 36 1.63 17.86 4.68
C SER A 36 1.87 16.82 5.76
N THR A 37 0.81 16.12 6.22
CA THR A 37 0.97 15.05 7.22
C THR A 37 1.77 13.85 6.71
N PHE A 38 1.80 13.63 5.39
CA PHE A 38 2.61 12.60 4.76
C PHE A 38 4.07 13.07 4.66
N GLN A 39 4.29 14.36 4.30
CA GLN A 39 5.61 14.99 4.33
C GLN A 39 6.21 14.91 5.74
N GLU A 40 5.45 15.26 6.78
CA GLU A 40 5.89 15.16 8.18
C GLU A 40 6.32 13.74 8.55
N SER A 41 5.54 12.71 8.14
CA SER A 41 5.90 11.30 8.37
C SER A 41 7.17 10.92 7.62
N HIS A 42 7.32 11.37 6.38
CA HIS A 42 8.55 11.15 5.59
C HIS A 42 9.75 11.79 6.29
N ASP A 43 9.65 13.06 6.68
CA ASP A 43 10.73 13.81 7.33
C ASP A 43 11.11 13.27 8.71
N MET A 44 10.17 12.66 9.44
CA MET A 44 10.48 11.99 10.71
C MET A 44 11.45 10.82 10.53
N ASN A 45 11.38 10.12 9.40
CA ASN A 45 12.14 8.91 9.13
C ASN A 45 13.37 9.14 8.23
N PHE A 46 13.37 10.18 7.39
CA PHE A 46 14.40 10.44 6.37
C PHE A 46 14.93 11.87 6.45
N LYS A 47 15.67 12.18 7.53
CA LYS A 47 16.17 13.53 7.85
C LYS A 47 17.12 14.14 6.79
N HIS A 48 17.74 13.30 5.96
CA HIS A 48 18.66 13.73 4.90
C HIS A 48 17.95 13.98 3.56
N SER A 49 16.70 13.58 3.41
CA SER A 49 15.94 13.77 2.19
C SER A 49 15.31 15.16 2.15
N THR A 50 15.35 15.81 1.01
CA THR A 50 14.88 17.20 0.82
C THR A 50 13.57 17.22 0.03
N LEU A 51 12.56 17.88 0.56
CA LEU A 51 11.30 18.14 -0.17
C LEU A 51 11.54 19.13 -1.32
N LEU A 52 11.36 18.69 -2.57
CA LEU A 52 11.42 19.57 -3.76
C LEU A 52 10.20 20.48 -3.87
N GLY A 53 9.05 20.00 -3.46
CA GLY A 53 7.80 20.73 -3.45
C GLY A 53 6.60 19.83 -3.18
N GLY A 54 5.48 20.40 -2.73
CA GLY A 54 4.25 19.67 -2.43
C GLY A 54 3.51 19.27 -3.69
N ASP A 55 2.95 20.23 -4.42
CA ASP A 55 2.27 19.98 -5.67
C ASP A 55 3.29 19.89 -6.82
N ILE A 56 3.50 18.70 -7.33
CA ILE A 56 4.47 18.45 -8.41
C ILE A 56 4.22 19.29 -9.66
N ARG A 57 2.97 19.70 -9.92
CA ARG A 57 2.60 20.56 -11.06
C ARG A 57 3.14 21.99 -10.91
N LYS A 58 3.44 22.40 -9.67
CA LYS A 58 3.95 23.74 -9.32
C LYS A 58 5.47 23.75 -9.14
N ILE A 59 6.14 22.60 -9.21
CA ILE A 59 7.61 22.55 -9.18
C ILE A 59 8.11 23.08 -10.53
N PRO A 60 8.92 24.16 -10.57
CA PRO A 60 9.48 24.70 -11.81
C PRO A 60 10.38 23.69 -12.53
N ASP A 61 10.46 23.78 -13.87
CA ASP A 61 11.29 22.89 -14.67
C ASP A 61 12.77 22.99 -14.29
N GLU A 62 13.24 24.19 -13.95
CA GLU A 62 14.62 24.47 -13.55
C GLU A 62 15.03 23.63 -12.34
N LYS A 63 14.12 23.41 -11.37
CA LYS A 63 14.40 22.55 -10.21
C LYS A 63 14.66 21.09 -10.59
N PHE A 64 13.98 20.59 -11.62
CA PHE A 64 14.26 19.25 -12.14
C PHE A 64 15.54 19.24 -12.98
N GLU A 65 15.79 20.28 -13.78
CA GLU A 65 16.99 20.39 -14.59
C GLU A 65 18.27 20.44 -13.72
N GLU A 66 18.23 21.11 -12.56
CA GLU A 66 19.31 21.13 -11.58
C GLU A 66 19.70 19.74 -11.05
N LEU A 67 18.79 18.76 -11.16
CA LEU A 67 19.02 17.38 -10.73
C LEU A 67 19.60 16.49 -11.83
N ARG A 68 19.73 17.00 -13.06
CA ARG A 68 20.32 16.26 -14.19
C ARG A 68 21.77 15.87 -13.88
N GLY A 69 22.06 14.58 -14.04
CA GLY A 69 23.36 14.00 -13.71
C GLY A 69 23.62 13.81 -12.21
N LYS A 70 22.68 14.20 -11.33
CA LYS A 70 22.76 14.01 -9.89
C LYS A 70 21.84 12.88 -9.39
N VAL A 71 20.85 12.48 -10.19
CA VAL A 71 19.87 11.45 -9.86
C VAL A 71 20.07 10.27 -10.80
N ASP A 72 20.32 9.10 -10.24
CA ASP A 72 20.45 7.84 -10.98
C ASP A 72 19.10 7.17 -11.16
N THR A 73 18.20 7.28 -10.19
CA THR A 73 16.90 6.60 -10.19
C THR A 73 15.77 7.53 -9.76
N ILE A 74 14.68 7.54 -10.52
CA ILE A 74 13.41 8.15 -10.10
C ILE A 74 12.42 7.03 -9.78
N PHE A 75 11.83 7.08 -8.59
CA PHE A 75 10.65 6.31 -8.24
C PHE A 75 9.41 7.19 -8.28
N ALA A 76 8.27 6.66 -8.76
CA ALA A 76 6.99 7.36 -8.76
C ALA A 76 5.83 6.39 -8.47
N GLY A 77 5.21 6.55 -7.30
CA GLY A 77 3.92 5.95 -6.96
C GLY A 77 2.76 6.87 -7.38
N PHE A 78 2.60 7.11 -8.67
CA PHE A 78 1.63 8.11 -9.14
C PHE A 78 0.18 7.69 -8.87
N PRO A 79 -0.69 8.62 -8.42
CA PRO A 79 -2.05 8.28 -8.00
C PRO A 79 -2.91 7.80 -9.16
N CYS A 80 -3.68 6.74 -8.87
CA CYS A 80 -4.59 6.09 -9.79
C CYS A 80 -6.04 6.10 -9.25
N GLN A 81 -6.44 7.17 -8.54
CA GLN A 81 -7.72 7.19 -7.84
C GLN A 81 -8.94 7.13 -8.77
N SER A 82 -8.84 7.60 -10.01
CA SER A 82 -9.82 7.39 -11.08
C SER A 82 -9.83 5.93 -11.59
N PHE A 83 -8.84 5.11 -11.22
CA PHE A 83 -8.59 3.79 -11.79
C PHE A 83 -8.82 2.63 -10.81
N SER A 84 -9.03 2.89 -9.51
CA SER A 84 -9.33 1.84 -8.54
C SER A 84 -10.77 1.32 -8.71
N HIS A 85 -11.01 0.04 -8.35
CA HIS A 85 -12.35 -0.56 -8.38
C HIS A 85 -13.38 0.19 -7.52
N GLY A 86 -12.96 1.03 -6.58
CA GLY A 86 -13.79 1.90 -5.75
C GLY A 86 -13.85 3.37 -6.19
N GLY A 87 -13.14 3.77 -7.26
CA GLY A 87 -13.15 5.14 -7.78
C GLY A 87 -14.30 5.41 -8.76
N LYS A 88 -14.60 6.69 -8.99
CA LYS A 88 -15.68 7.11 -9.90
C LYS A 88 -15.42 6.82 -11.38
N LYS A 89 -14.24 6.29 -11.74
CA LYS A 89 -13.83 5.95 -13.14
C LYS A 89 -14.00 7.10 -14.12
N ASP A 90 -13.80 8.34 -13.66
CA ASP A 90 -13.88 9.54 -14.47
C ASP A 90 -12.64 9.64 -15.36
N PRO A 91 -12.75 9.58 -16.69
CA PRO A 91 -11.61 9.68 -17.61
C PRO A 91 -10.97 11.08 -17.61
N ASP A 92 -11.72 12.12 -17.23
CA ASP A 92 -11.25 13.51 -17.18
C ASP A 92 -10.73 13.91 -15.79
N ASP A 93 -10.64 12.97 -14.84
CA ASP A 93 -10.09 13.26 -13.53
C ASP A 93 -8.63 13.73 -13.66
N PRO A 94 -8.32 15.00 -13.28
CA PRO A 94 -6.97 15.55 -13.43
C PRO A 94 -5.90 14.75 -12.67
N ARG A 95 -6.30 13.90 -11.73
CA ARG A 95 -5.40 12.98 -11.03
C ARG A 95 -4.96 11.80 -11.91
N GLY A 96 -5.76 11.44 -12.93
CA GLY A 96 -5.39 10.46 -13.95
C GLY A 96 -4.25 10.94 -14.85
N GLN A 97 -4.01 12.25 -14.89
CA GLN A 97 -2.97 12.85 -15.73
C GLN A 97 -1.65 13.09 -14.98
N LEU A 98 -1.57 12.75 -13.68
CA LEU A 98 -0.35 13.01 -12.90
C LEU A 98 0.86 12.17 -13.35
N PHE A 99 0.66 11.09 -14.11
CA PHE A 99 1.77 10.37 -14.70
C PHE A 99 2.58 11.23 -15.69
N HIS A 100 1.96 12.23 -16.36
CA HIS A 100 2.67 13.19 -17.22
C HIS A 100 3.70 14.00 -16.41
N GLN A 101 3.48 14.20 -15.11
CA GLN A 101 4.47 14.86 -14.27
C GLN A 101 5.67 13.95 -13.98
N PHE A 102 5.46 12.65 -13.91
CA PHE A 102 6.55 11.67 -13.85
C PHE A 102 7.35 11.67 -15.17
N VAL A 103 6.68 11.66 -16.32
CA VAL A 103 7.34 11.79 -17.64
C VAL A 103 8.10 13.11 -17.75
N ARG A 104 7.50 14.24 -17.33
CA ARG A 104 8.15 15.56 -17.31
C ARG A 104 9.45 15.55 -16.48
N ALA A 105 9.37 15.08 -15.23
CA ALA A 105 10.54 14.96 -14.37
C ALA A 105 11.61 14.07 -14.99
N THR A 106 11.23 12.92 -15.54
CA THR A 106 12.15 12.00 -16.23
C THR A 106 12.84 12.67 -17.42
N ARG A 107 12.11 13.41 -18.25
CA ARG A 107 12.65 14.12 -19.42
C ARG A 107 13.68 15.18 -19.03
N LEU A 108 13.44 15.92 -17.94
CA LEU A 108 14.30 17.00 -17.49
C LEU A 108 15.54 16.50 -16.75
N ILE A 109 15.36 15.52 -15.87
CA ILE A 109 16.44 14.94 -15.03
C ILE A 109 17.31 13.96 -15.80
N GLN A 110 16.70 13.16 -16.68
CA GLN A 110 17.35 12.10 -17.46
C GLN A 110 18.09 11.04 -16.60
N PRO A 111 17.41 10.43 -15.61
CA PRO A 111 18.00 9.39 -14.75
C PRO A 111 18.41 8.16 -15.58
N LYS A 112 19.24 7.27 -15.01
CA LYS A 112 19.55 5.96 -15.62
C LYS A 112 18.33 5.05 -15.60
N PHE A 113 17.62 5.04 -14.46
CA PHE A 113 16.47 4.17 -14.22
C PHE A 113 15.25 4.97 -13.78
N ILE A 114 14.09 4.49 -14.20
CA ILE A 114 12.79 4.93 -13.68
C ILE A 114 12.04 3.72 -13.15
N ILE A 115 11.32 3.91 -12.04
CA ILE A 115 10.47 2.89 -11.43
C ILE A 115 9.10 3.52 -11.18
N GLY A 116 8.08 2.97 -11.83
CA GLY A 116 6.69 3.37 -11.62
C GLY A 116 5.93 2.31 -10.83
N GLU A 117 5.16 2.70 -9.83
CA GLU A 117 4.25 1.81 -9.12
C GLU A 117 2.81 2.21 -9.35
N ASN A 118 1.93 1.20 -9.51
CA ASN A 118 0.51 1.43 -9.62
C ASN A 118 -0.30 0.18 -9.21
N VAL A 119 -1.62 0.33 -9.15
CA VAL A 119 -2.52 -0.80 -8.91
C VAL A 119 -2.64 -1.69 -10.15
N LYS A 120 -2.87 -2.99 -9.96
CA LYS A 120 -3.09 -3.97 -11.05
C LYS A 120 -4.19 -3.54 -12.03
N GLY A 121 -5.20 -2.78 -11.56
CA GLY A 121 -6.30 -2.28 -12.39
C GLY A 121 -5.85 -1.40 -13.57
N LEU A 122 -4.61 -0.89 -13.55
CA LEU A 122 -4.04 -0.13 -14.67
C LEU A 122 -3.92 -0.98 -15.95
N LEU A 123 -3.73 -2.29 -15.86
CA LEU A 123 -3.63 -3.21 -17.00
C LEU A 123 -4.86 -3.23 -17.90
N THR A 124 -6.03 -2.98 -17.33
CA THR A 124 -7.32 -3.06 -18.04
C THR A 124 -7.98 -1.70 -18.25
N ARG A 125 -7.31 -0.64 -17.79
CA ARG A 125 -7.84 0.72 -17.88
C ARG A 125 -7.78 1.20 -19.32
N LYS A 126 -8.91 1.70 -19.82
CA LYS A 126 -9.02 2.32 -21.13
C LYS A 126 -8.94 3.85 -21.04
N THR A 127 -8.35 4.46 -22.05
CA THR A 127 -8.39 5.89 -22.33
C THR A 127 -9.78 6.26 -22.91
N GLN A 128 -10.06 7.55 -23.06
CA GLN A 128 -11.28 8.02 -23.74
C GLN A 128 -11.41 7.49 -25.18
N ASN A 129 -10.28 7.32 -25.85
CA ASN A 129 -10.22 6.83 -27.24
C ASN A 129 -10.25 5.29 -27.33
N GLY A 130 -10.49 4.58 -26.23
CA GLY A 130 -10.64 3.12 -26.19
C GLY A 130 -9.34 2.32 -26.14
N GLY A 131 -8.16 2.93 -26.30
CA GLY A 131 -6.85 2.29 -26.10
C GLY A 131 -6.55 2.00 -24.62
N LEU A 132 -5.52 1.22 -24.34
CA LEU A 132 -5.09 0.97 -22.96
C LEU A 132 -4.29 2.17 -22.41
N PHE A 133 -4.58 2.54 -21.17
CA PHE A 133 -3.85 3.65 -20.52
C PHE A 133 -2.38 3.29 -20.26
N LEU A 134 -2.09 2.02 -20.03
CA LEU A 134 -0.71 1.55 -19.89
C LEU A 134 0.08 1.74 -21.17
N ASP A 135 -0.52 1.48 -22.34
CA ASP A 135 0.15 1.69 -23.63
C ASP A 135 0.51 3.17 -23.85
N LEU A 136 -0.37 4.08 -23.42
CA LEU A 136 -0.09 5.52 -23.44
C LEU A 136 1.12 5.85 -22.55
N ILE A 137 1.19 5.32 -21.34
CA ILE A 137 2.34 5.53 -20.43
C ILE A 137 3.64 5.02 -21.06
N LEU A 138 3.63 3.81 -21.62
CA LEU A 138 4.80 3.21 -22.26
C LEU A 138 5.28 4.04 -23.46
N GLU A 139 4.34 4.53 -24.27
CA GLU A 139 4.64 5.37 -25.42
C GLU A 139 5.24 6.71 -25.03
N GLU A 140 4.70 7.38 -24.01
CA GLU A 140 5.24 8.64 -23.49
C GLU A 140 6.71 8.47 -23.03
N PHE A 141 7.03 7.39 -22.32
CA PHE A 141 8.42 7.11 -21.94
C PHE A 141 9.29 6.75 -23.13
N ARG A 142 8.76 6.02 -24.12
CA ARG A 142 9.48 5.69 -25.34
C ARG A 142 9.88 6.94 -26.12
N THR A 143 9.00 7.96 -26.21
CA THR A 143 9.28 9.20 -26.93
C THR A 143 10.42 10.02 -26.32
N ILE A 144 10.71 9.83 -25.03
CA ILE A 144 11.84 10.47 -24.34
C ILE A 144 13.05 9.53 -24.15
N GLY A 145 13.06 8.39 -24.88
CA GLY A 145 14.20 7.50 -25.01
C GLY A 145 14.32 6.42 -23.94
N TYR A 146 13.23 6.09 -23.24
CA TYR A 146 13.22 4.98 -22.26
C TYR A 146 12.50 3.77 -22.80
N THR A 147 13.15 2.62 -22.70
CA THR A 147 12.51 1.32 -22.89
C THR A 147 11.95 0.84 -21.56
N CYS A 148 10.64 0.63 -21.50
CA CYS A 148 9.95 0.26 -20.28
C CYS A 148 9.43 -1.18 -20.35
N HIS A 149 9.58 -1.89 -19.23
CA HIS A 149 9.00 -3.19 -18.97
C HIS A 149 8.07 -3.09 -17.76
N TYR A 150 7.09 -3.97 -17.66
CA TYR A 150 6.20 -3.99 -16.49
C TYR A 150 5.83 -5.41 -16.09
N LYS A 151 5.55 -5.58 -14.79
CA LYS A 151 5.11 -6.84 -14.21
C LYS A 151 4.25 -6.60 -12.98
N VAL A 152 3.30 -7.50 -12.74
CA VAL A 152 2.52 -7.49 -11.50
C VAL A 152 3.19 -8.38 -10.47
N PHE A 153 3.40 -7.82 -9.29
CA PHE A 153 3.92 -8.53 -8.14
C PHE A 153 2.89 -8.55 -7.01
N SER A 154 2.88 -9.62 -6.24
CA SER A 154 2.18 -9.66 -4.97
C SER A 154 3.19 -9.43 -3.83
N ALA A 155 2.85 -8.56 -2.88
CA ALA A 155 3.76 -8.15 -1.81
C ALA A 155 4.16 -9.32 -0.88
N ASP A 156 3.31 -10.35 -0.77
CA ASP A 156 3.61 -11.55 0.01
C ASP A 156 4.81 -12.32 -0.56
N ALA A 157 5.06 -12.24 -1.87
CA ALA A 157 6.25 -12.80 -2.49
C ALA A 157 7.56 -12.10 -2.06
N ALA A 158 7.47 -10.87 -1.55
CA ALA A 158 8.59 -10.12 -0.98
C ALA A 158 8.67 -10.24 0.57
N GLY A 159 7.95 -11.19 1.16
CA GLY A 159 7.96 -11.43 2.62
C GLY A 159 7.07 -10.46 3.41
N VAL A 160 6.08 -9.84 2.77
CA VAL A 160 5.06 -9.00 3.42
C VAL A 160 3.86 -9.87 3.79
N PRO A 161 3.32 -9.84 5.02
CA PRO A 161 2.16 -10.65 5.39
C PRO A 161 0.84 -10.10 4.85
N GLN A 162 0.84 -9.68 3.58
CA GLN A 162 -0.32 -9.12 2.89
C GLN A 162 -0.34 -9.51 1.42
N SER A 163 -1.47 -10.04 0.95
CA SER A 163 -1.75 -10.26 -0.45
C SER A 163 -2.17 -8.94 -1.11
N ARG A 164 -1.16 -8.20 -1.60
CA ARG A 164 -1.32 -6.88 -2.23
C ARG A 164 -0.63 -6.86 -3.59
N GLU A 165 -1.42 -6.93 -4.64
CA GLU A 165 -0.90 -6.92 -6.01
C GLU A 165 -0.60 -5.47 -6.47
N ARG A 166 0.60 -5.28 -7.03
CA ARG A 166 1.06 -4.01 -7.60
C ARG A 166 1.72 -4.21 -8.95
N LEU A 167 1.36 -3.35 -9.87
CA LEU A 167 2.07 -3.23 -11.14
C LEU A 167 3.32 -2.40 -10.90
N ILE A 168 4.47 -2.96 -11.25
CA ILE A 168 5.76 -2.27 -11.25
C ILE A 168 6.18 -2.10 -12.70
N LEU A 169 6.49 -0.86 -13.07
CA LEU A 169 7.10 -0.48 -14.33
C LEU A 169 8.56 -0.14 -14.06
N VAL A 170 9.47 -0.66 -14.86
CA VAL A 170 10.90 -0.31 -14.83
C VAL A 170 11.31 0.14 -16.23
N GLY A 171 11.94 1.28 -16.32
CA GLY A 171 12.46 1.83 -17.59
C GLY A 171 13.92 2.24 -17.47
N SER A 172 14.64 2.09 -18.56
CA SER A 172 16.02 2.57 -18.72
C SER A 172 16.29 3.05 -20.13
N LYS A 173 17.33 3.88 -20.30
CA LYS A 173 17.84 4.27 -21.62
C LYS A 173 18.67 3.17 -22.26
N GLU A 174 19.42 2.44 -21.41
CA GLU A 174 20.21 1.30 -21.86
C GLU A 174 19.34 0.04 -21.90
N PRO A 175 19.56 -0.85 -22.85
CA PRO A 175 18.81 -2.10 -22.94
C PRO A 175 18.98 -2.95 -21.67
N MET A 176 17.86 -3.44 -21.15
CA MET A 176 17.82 -4.38 -20.02
C MET A 176 17.22 -5.71 -20.49
N ALA A 177 17.92 -6.82 -20.20
CA ALA A 177 17.46 -8.16 -20.65
C ALA A 177 16.18 -8.60 -19.93
N ASP A 178 16.15 -8.53 -18.59
CA ASP A 178 14.97 -8.78 -17.74
C ASP A 178 15.07 -7.88 -16.50
N PRO A 179 14.25 -6.82 -16.42
CA PRO A 179 14.34 -5.88 -15.31
C PRO A 179 13.67 -6.37 -14.03
N PHE A 180 13.15 -7.60 -14.00
CA PHE A 180 12.37 -8.06 -12.86
C PHE A 180 12.99 -9.23 -12.13
N PRO A 181 13.10 -9.10 -10.79
CA PRO A 181 13.57 -10.20 -9.98
C PRO A 181 12.61 -11.37 -10.07
N SER A 182 13.17 -12.56 -10.07
CA SER A 182 12.47 -13.68 -9.52
C SER A 182 12.42 -13.43 -8.02
N LEU A 183 11.26 -13.05 -7.46
CA LEU A 183 11.10 -12.86 -6.03
C LEU A 183 11.28 -14.22 -5.34
N ARG A 184 12.54 -14.60 -5.13
CA ARG A 184 12.93 -15.86 -4.51
C ARG A 184 13.45 -15.58 -3.11
N GLY A 185 12.81 -16.19 -2.12
CA GLY A 185 13.51 -16.49 -0.89
C GLY A 185 13.33 -15.55 0.28
N SER A 186 12.50 -14.52 0.21
CA SER A 186 12.03 -13.94 1.47
C SER A 186 11.13 -14.97 2.16
N PRO A 187 11.37 -15.32 3.44
CA PRO A 187 10.49 -16.23 4.16
C PRO A 187 9.06 -15.70 4.08
N LYS A 188 8.13 -16.57 3.70
CA LYS A 188 6.72 -16.19 3.64
C LYS A 188 6.25 -15.84 5.05
N LYS A 189 5.91 -14.59 5.28
CA LYS A 189 5.30 -14.13 6.52
C LYS A 189 3.78 -14.29 6.44
N VAL A 190 3.19 -14.60 7.58
CA VAL A 190 1.74 -14.69 7.75
C VAL A 190 1.29 -13.76 8.87
N LEU A 191 -0.01 -13.58 9.04
CA LEU A 191 -0.54 -12.69 10.08
C LEU A 191 -0.09 -13.04 11.50
N ARG A 192 0.07 -14.34 11.82
CA ARG A 192 0.57 -14.79 13.12
C ARG A 192 1.93 -14.21 13.51
N ASP A 193 2.76 -13.87 12.52
CA ASP A 193 4.10 -13.31 12.76
C ASP A 193 4.04 -11.86 13.27
N VAL A 194 2.93 -11.16 13.01
CA VAL A 194 2.76 -9.73 13.30
C VAL A 194 1.64 -9.42 14.28
N LEU A 195 0.62 -10.27 14.35
CA LEU A 195 -0.49 -10.08 15.30
C LEU A 195 -0.01 -10.26 16.75
N ARG A 196 -0.53 -9.41 17.64
CA ARG A 196 -0.30 -9.48 19.08
C ARG A 196 -1.64 -9.46 19.81
N PHE A 197 -1.69 -10.08 20.99
CA PHE A 197 -2.85 -9.91 21.85
C PHE A 197 -2.93 -8.44 22.30
N ASP A 198 -4.11 -7.83 22.13
CA ASP A 198 -4.35 -6.42 22.48
C ASP A 198 -5.85 -6.21 22.69
N MET A 199 -6.23 -5.54 23.74
CA MET A 199 -7.63 -5.29 24.08
C MET A 199 -8.11 -3.88 23.69
N ALA A 200 -7.28 -3.08 23.02
CA ALA A 200 -7.67 -1.76 22.55
C ALA A 200 -8.80 -1.85 21.49
N GLY A 201 -9.94 -1.23 21.78
CA GLY A 201 -11.11 -1.24 20.92
C GLY A 201 -11.78 -2.59 20.74
N ALA A 202 -11.45 -3.58 21.59
CA ALA A 202 -12.06 -4.90 21.56
C ALA A 202 -13.53 -4.86 21.99
N ILE A 203 -14.36 -5.66 21.31
CA ILE A 203 -15.77 -5.86 21.67
C ILE A 203 -16.00 -7.30 22.05
N LYS A 204 -16.78 -7.52 23.11
CA LYS A 204 -17.18 -8.86 23.55
C LYS A 204 -18.14 -9.46 22.53
N VAL A 205 -17.97 -10.74 22.22
CA VAL A 205 -18.84 -11.49 21.31
C VAL A 205 -19.14 -12.86 21.91
N ASP A 206 -20.25 -13.45 21.47
CA ASP A 206 -20.60 -14.80 21.87
C ASP A 206 -19.76 -15.84 21.11
N ARG A 207 -19.42 -16.94 21.79
CA ARG A 207 -18.68 -18.05 21.15
C ARG A 207 -19.43 -18.66 19.98
N GLU A 208 -20.75 -18.76 20.11
CA GLU A 208 -21.66 -19.24 19.06
C GLU A 208 -21.47 -18.47 17.77
N LEU A 209 -21.36 -17.14 17.86
CA LEU A 209 -21.15 -16.26 16.72
C LEU A 209 -19.85 -16.60 15.96
N LEU A 210 -18.74 -16.85 16.70
CA LEU A 210 -17.47 -17.22 16.07
C LEU A 210 -17.54 -18.63 15.46
N THR A 211 -18.25 -19.56 16.09
CA THR A 211 -18.46 -20.92 15.59
C THR A 211 -19.27 -20.91 14.30
N GLU A 212 -20.34 -20.13 14.27
CA GLU A 212 -21.20 -19.98 13.10
C GLU A 212 -20.48 -19.26 11.95
N ALA A 213 -19.58 -18.31 12.27
CA ALA A 213 -18.70 -17.66 11.32
C ALA A 213 -17.57 -18.57 10.82
N GLY A 214 -17.49 -19.81 11.30
CA GLY A 214 -16.47 -20.78 10.91
C GLY A 214 -15.06 -20.46 11.44
N VAL A 215 -14.96 -19.76 12.59
CA VAL A 215 -13.68 -19.41 13.22
C VAL A 215 -13.23 -20.53 14.14
N PRO A 216 -12.22 -21.33 13.75
CA PRO A 216 -11.70 -22.37 14.62
C PRO A 216 -10.89 -21.79 15.80
N GLU A 217 -10.76 -22.56 16.87
CA GLU A 217 -10.10 -22.12 18.10
C GLU A 217 -8.62 -21.71 17.87
N GLU A 218 -7.94 -22.41 16.96
CA GLU A 218 -6.54 -22.12 16.62
C GLU A 218 -6.32 -20.80 15.88
N HIS A 219 -7.39 -20.12 15.43
CA HIS A 219 -7.34 -18.77 14.86
C HIS A 219 -7.49 -17.67 15.92
N ILE A 220 -7.81 -18.03 17.15
CA ILE A 220 -8.10 -17.10 18.24
C ILE A 220 -6.82 -16.84 19.04
N LEU A 221 -6.45 -15.57 19.17
CA LEU A 221 -5.34 -15.19 20.04
C LEU A 221 -5.77 -15.31 21.52
N VAL A 222 -4.95 -15.94 22.34
CA VAL A 222 -5.23 -16.11 23.77
C VAL A 222 -4.37 -15.16 24.59
N GLY A 223 -4.96 -14.51 25.57
CA GLY A 223 -4.27 -13.60 26.49
C GLY A 223 -5.13 -13.24 27.70
N GLU A 224 -4.66 -12.29 28.49
CA GLU A 224 -5.34 -11.78 29.65
C GLU A 224 -5.55 -10.28 29.55
N GLY A 225 -6.66 -9.76 30.07
CA GLY A 225 -6.98 -8.33 30.08
C GLY A 225 -8.44 -8.04 29.78
N GLU A 226 -8.83 -6.81 30.04
CA GLU A 226 -10.17 -6.29 29.74
C GLU A 226 -10.12 -5.30 28.58
N PRO A 227 -11.27 -5.07 27.88
CA PRO A 227 -11.35 -4.07 26.81
C PRO A 227 -10.88 -2.68 27.27
N ILE A 228 -9.99 -2.08 26.50
CA ILE A 228 -9.44 -0.76 26.76
C ILE A 228 -10.02 0.24 25.77
N GLY A 229 -10.51 1.37 26.29
CA GLY A 229 -11.07 2.45 25.49
C GLY A 229 -12.50 2.18 25.02
N THR A 230 -13.01 3.10 24.21
CA THR A 230 -14.32 2.96 23.58
C THR A 230 -14.20 2.10 22.32
N PRO A 231 -15.10 1.12 22.11
CA PRO A 231 -15.21 0.44 20.85
C PRO A 231 -15.33 1.46 19.70
N HIS A 232 -14.71 1.15 18.58
CA HIS A 232 -14.81 2.04 17.41
C HIS A 232 -16.30 2.32 17.12
N PRO A 233 -16.74 3.59 16.90
CA PRO A 233 -18.16 3.96 16.78
C PRO A 233 -18.90 3.26 15.63
N TYR A 234 -18.17 2.66 14.69
CA TYR A 234 -18.72 1.83 13.62
C TYR A 234 -18.77 0.33 13.96
N LEU A 235 -18.26 -0.07 15.13
CA LEU A 235 -18.26 -1.45 15.65
C LEU A 235 -19.61 -1.84 16.32
N GLN A 236 -20.73 -1.30 15.88
CA GLN A 236 -22.01 -1.91 16.21
C GLN A 236 -22.14 -3.16 15.32
N LEU A 237 -21.74 -4.31 15.87
CA LEU A 237 -22.00 -5.61 15.24
C LEU A 237 -23.50 -5.79 15.09
N LYS A 238 -24.01 -5.57 13.90
CA LYS A 238 -25.33 -6.05 13.50
C LYS A 238 -25.10 -7.35 12.76
N VAL A 239 -25.32 -8.44 13.44
CA VAL A 239 -25.49 -9.73 12.80
C VAL A 239 -26.77 -9.64 11.97
N SER A 240 -26.66 -9.58 10.67
CA SER A 240 -27.81 -9.71 9.80
C SER A 240 -27.81 -11.13 9.23
N GLU A 241 -28.83 -11.90 9.56
CA GLU A 241 -29.17 -13.12 8.83
C GLU A 241 -29.48 -12.71 7.39
N ARG A 242 -28.50 -12.82 6.52
CA ARG A 242 -28.71 -12.71 5.07
C ARG A 242 -27.87 -13.75 4.38
N ASP A 243 -28.56 -14.56 3.57
CA ASP A 243 -27.91 -15.37 2.58
C ASP A 243 -27.17 -14.47 1.58
N VAL A 244 -25.87 -14.37 1.73
CA VAL A 244 -25.05 -13.66 0.77
C VAL A 244 -24.57 -14.67 -0.26
N THR A 245 -25.10 -14.55 -1.46
CA THR A 245 -24.60 -15.31 -2.61
C THR A 245 -23.61 -14.45 -3.38
N TYR A 246 -22.41 -14.97 -3.61
CA TYR A 246 -21.44 -14.40 -4.52
C TYR A 246 -21.24 -15.36 -5.70
N ASN A 247 -21.51 -14.89 -6.93
CA ASN A 247 -21.48 -15.72 -8.15
C ASN A 247 -22.33 -17.00 -8.03
N GLY A 248 -23.54 -16.90 -7.46
CA GLY A 248 -24.47 -18.02 -7.31
C GLY A 248 -24.09 -19.04 -6.23
N LYS A 249 -22.98 -18.86 -5.50
CA LYS A 249 -22.61 -19.71 -4.37
C LYS A 249 -22.87 -19.03 -3.05
N ARG A 250 -23.46 -19.76 -2.10
CA ARG A 250 -23.65 -19.32 -0.72
C ARG A 250 -22.28 -19.15 -0.07
N VAL A 251 -21.88 -17.92 0.29
CA VAL A 251 -20.54 -17.61 0.77
C VAL A 251 -20.45 -17.62 2.29
N SER A 252 -21.54 -17.27 2.98
CA SER A 252 -21.65 -17.31 4.45
C SER A 252 -23.10 -17.13 4.89
N THR A 253 -23.45 -17.71 6.02
CA THR A 253 -24.75 -17.46 6.69
C THR A 253 -24.72 -16.17 7.51
N TYR A 254 -23.55 -15.65 7.87
CA TYR A 254 -23.36 -14.48 8.72
C TYR A 254 -22.47 -13.47 8.02
N ALA A 255 -23.04 -12.32 7.72
CA ALA A 255 -22.28 -11.14 7.34
C ALA A 255 -22.22 -10.20 8.53
N PHE A 256 -21.02 -9.96 9.05
CA PHE A 256 -20.82 -8.85 9.98
C PHE A 256 -20.98 -7.56 9.19
N SER A 257 -21.99 -6.76 9.51
CA SER A 257 -22.12 -5.42 8.92
C SER A 257 -21.88 -4.36 9.98
N PHE A 258 -21.16 -3.34 9.61
CA PHE A 258 -20.90 -2.19 10.45
C PHE A 258 -21.75 -1.00 10.07
N GLY A 259 -22.37 -0.37 11.07
CA GLY A 259 -23.01 0.91 10.96
C GLY A 259 -24.21 0.98 10.04
N LYS A 260 -24.50 2.20 9.57
CA LYS A 260 -25.73 2.57 8.84
C LYS A 260 -25.83 2.10 7.38
N ARG A 261 -24.85 1.37 6.84
CA ARG A 261 -24.87 0.97 5.43
C ARG A 261 -25.76 -0.24 5.19
N LYS A 262 -26.68 -0.10 4.24
CA LYS A 262 -27.54 -1.17 3.72
C LYS A 262 -26.80 -2.16 2.79
N SER A 263 -25.56 -1.89 2.43
CA SER A 263 -24.75 -2.76 1.57
C SER A 263 -24.11 -3.88 2.37
N PRO A 264 -24.12 -5.12 1.90
CA PRO A 264 -23.40 -6.22 2.53
C PRO A 264 -21.90 -5.97 2.40
N VAL A 265 -21.34 -5.27 3.37
CA VAL A 265 -19.88 -5.19 3.51
C VAL A 265 -19.45 -6.49 4.14
N HIS A 266 -18.78 -7.34 3.36
CA HIS A 266 -18.20 -8.57 3.86
C HIS A 266 -17.11 -8.24 4.86
N CYS A 267 -17.41 -8.42 6.14
CA CYS A 267 -16.40 -8.44 7.20
C CYS A 267 -16.02 -9.90 7.45
N GLU A 268 -14.77 -10.12 7.78
CA GLU A 268 -14.28 -11.45 8.11
C GLU A 268 -13.38 -11.42 9.34
N VAL A 269 -13.40 -12.51 10.08
CA VAL A 269 -12.39 -12.79 11.08
C VAL A 269 -11.18 -13.37 10.34
N VAL A 270 -10.01 -12.78 10.57
CA VAL A 270 -8.82 -13.18 9.84
C VAL A 270 -8.30 -14.55 10.28
N ASP A 271 -7.77 -15.31 9.33
CA ASP A 271 -6.97 -16.50 9.63
C ASP A 271 -5.51 -16.07 9.87
N PRO A 272 -4.99 -16.21 11.11
CA PRO A 272 -3.62 -15.79 11.41
C PRO A 272 -2.54 -16.63 10.71
N ARG A 273 -2.89 -17.76 10.11
CA ARG A 273 -1.95 -18.67 9.41
C ARG A 273 -1.69 -18.28 7.95
N ILE A 274 -2.41 -17.29 7.44
CA ILE A 274 -2.26 -16.79 6.06
C ILE A 274 -1.96 -15.29 6.04
N CYS A 275 -1.67 -14.76 4.86
CA CYS A 275 -1.49 -13.32 4.65
C CYS A 275 -2.81 -12.58 4.77
N SER A 276 -2.76 -11.35 5.27
CA SER A 276 -3.90 -10.42 5.22
C SER A 276 -4.35 -10.16 3.79
N LYS A 277 -5.62 -9.90 3.60
CA LYS A 277 -6.11 -9.23 2.39
C LYS A 277 -5.56 -7.80 2.32
N THR A 278 -5.65 -7.20 1.12
CA THR A 278 -5.17 -5.83 0.90
C THR A 278 -5.82 -4.84 1.87
N LEU A 279 -4.99 -4.18 2.68
CA LEU A 279 -5.38 -3.04 3.49
C LEU A 279 -5.62 -1.81 2.60
N ILE A 280 -6.73 -1.13 2.84
CA ILE A 280 -7.14 0.06 2.09
C ILE A 280 -7.18 1.29 3.00
N CYS A 281 -7.07 2.47 2.41
CA CYS A 281 -7.04 3.74 3.13
C CYS A 281 -8.33 4.07 3.92
N THR A 282 -9.40 3.30 3.73
CA THR A 282 -10.66 3.47 4.45
C THR A 282 -10.82 2.53 5.64
N TYR A 283 -9.76 1.81 6.02
CA TYR A 283 -9.83 0.79 7.07
C TYR A 283 -10.25 1.34 8.44
N ASP A 284 -9.96 2.60 8.77
CA ASP A 284 -10.34 3.24 10.04
C ASP A 284 -11.86 3.33 10.24
N HIS A 285 -12.59 3.70 9.20
CA HIS A 285 -14.06 3.88 9.27
C HIS A 285 -14.85 2.74 8.60
N GLN A 286 -14.16 1.79 7.98
CA GLN A 286 -14.73 0.58 7.39
C GLN A 286 -13.80 -0.62 7.62
N PRO A 287 -13.47 -0.95 8.89
CA PRO A 287 -12.67 -2.13 9.15
C PRO A 287 -13.46 -3.35 8.69
N ARG A 288 -12.85 -4.16 7.84
CA ARG A 288 -13.46 -5.39 7.29
C ARG A 288 -12.77 -6.65 7.79
N LEU A 289 -11.64 -6.48 8.47
CA LEU A 289 -10.77 -7.56 8.91
C LEU A 289 -10.63 -7.46 10.42
N PHE A 290 -11.04 -8.52 11.11
CA PHE A 290 -11.06 -8.56 12.57
C PHE A 290 -10.19 -9.67 13.11
N VAL A 291 -9.52 -9.39 14.21
CA VAL A 291 -8.76 -10.34 15.00
C VAL A 291 -9.65 -10.91 16.10
N ALA A 292 -9.80 -12.23 16.14
CA ALA A 292 -10.47 -12.90 17.24
C ALA A 292 -9.50 -13.11 18.40
N GLN A 293 -9.98 -12.85 19.62
CA GLN A 293 -9.22 -12.99 20.85
C GLN A 293 -10.06 -13.66 21.94
N LYS A 294 -9.38 -14.26 22.91
CA LYS A 294 -10.00 -14.92 24.05
C LYS A 294 -9.25 -14.56 25.33
N THR A 295 -10.02 -14.25 26.36
CA THR A 295 -9.57 -14.13 27.73
C THR A 295 -10.34 -15.12 28.61
N PRO A 296 -10.02 -15.26 29.92
CA PRO A 296 -10.87 -16.03 30.85
C PRO A 296 -12.32 -15.54 30.90
N GLU A 297 -12.59 -14.24 30.63
CA GLU A 297 -13.90 -13.59 30.66
C GLU A 297 -14.74 -13.79 29.41
N GLY A 298 -14.14 -14.33 28.32
CA GLY A 298 -14.87 -14.63 27.08
C GLY A 298 -14.12 -14.33 25.79
N TYR A 299 -14.88 -14.17 24.72
CA TYR A 299 -14.37 -13.96 23.35
C TYR A 299 -14.56 -12.53 22.91
N TYR A 300 -13.63 -12.04 22.09
CA TYR A 300 -13.59 -10.65 21.63
C TYR A 300 -13.18 -10.56 20.17
N LEU A 301 -13.66 -9.52 19.52
CA LEU A 301 -13.19 -9.09 18.18
C LEU A 301 -12.62 -7.68 18.26
N ARG A 302 -11.54 -7.42 17.56
CA ARG A 302 -10.98 -6.08 17.38
C ARG A 302 -10.46 -5.86 15.96
N PRO A 303 -10.37 -4.61 15.49
CA PRO A 303 -9.62 -4.28 14.29
C PRO A 303 -8.11 -4.48 14.50
N TYR A 304 -7.32 -4.38 13.43
CA TYR A 304 -5.87 -4.28 13.55
C TYR A 304 -5.46 -3.00 14.29
N THR A 305 -4.45 -3.10 15.12
CA THR A 305 -3.77 -1.93 15.69
C THR A 305 -2.92 -1.23 14.63
N ILE A 306 -2.55 0.04 14.88
CA ILE A 306 -1.70 0.79 13.93
C ILE A 306 -0.34 0.13 13.74
N ASP A 307 0.22 -0.46 14.79
CA ASP A 307 1.50 -1.15 14.72
C ASP A 307 1.41 -2.44 13.89
N GLU A 308 0.31 -3.18 14.03
CA GLU A 308 0.05 -4.33 13.17
C GLU A 308 -0.13 -3.92 11.71
N ILE A 309 -0.83 -2.81 11.45
CA ILE A 309 -0.99 -2.27 10.09
C ILE A 309 0.36 -1.90 9.47
N LYS A 310 1.28 -1.31 10.25
CA LYS A 310 2.66 -1.05 9.79
C LYS A 310 3.35 -2.35 9.37
N GLU A 311 3.37 -3.35 10.25
CA GLU A 311 4.03 -4.63 9.99
C GLU A 311 3.36 -5.40 8.83
N ILE A 312 2.02 -5.35 8.72
CA ILE A 312 1.25 -5.94 7.60
C ILE A 312 1.59 -5.28 6.26
N GLN A 313 1.92 -3.99 6.26
CA GLN A 313 2.37 -3.27 5.07
C GLN A 313 3.90 -3.43 4.82
N GLY A 314 4.63 -4.07 5.74
CA GLY A 314 6.06 -4.29 5.64
C GLY A 314 6.92 -3.12 6.16
N PHE A 315 6.33 -2.20 6.91
CA PHE A 315 7.07 -1.18 7.66
C PHE A 315 7.58 -1.74 9.00
N PRO A 316 8.68 -1.20 9.55
CA PRO A 316 9.06 -1.45 10.93
C PRO A 316 7.98 -0.99 11.91
N ARG A 317 7.85 -1.69 13.05
CA ARG A 317 6.85 -1.34 14.08
C ARG A 317 7.07 0.06 14.66
N ASP A 318 8.32 0.48 14.78
CA ASP A 318 8.76 1.79 15.29
C ASP A 318 8.76 2.90 14.23
N TYR A 319 8.32 2.61 13.00
CA TYR A 319 8.21 3.62 11.94
C TYR A 319 7.27 4.76 12.36
N LYS A 320 7.77 5.98 12.23
CA LYS A 320 7.07 7.18 12.73
C LYS A 320 6.05 7.68 11.72
N LEU A 321 4.84 7.92 12.20
CA LEU A 321 3.74 8.49 11.41
C LEU A 321 3.18 9.72 12.12
N SER A 322 2.99 10.80 11.38
CA SER A 322 2.31 12.02 11.81
C SER A 322 0.80 11.90 11.69
N GLY A 323 0.10 12.76 12.39
CA GLY A 323 -1.35 12.89 12.35
C GLY A 323 -2.08 11.93 13.30
N ASN A 324 -3.42 12.03 13.27
CA ASN A 324 -4.29 11.17 14.06
C ASN A 324 -4.38 9.74 13.45
N LEU A 325 -5.00 8.81 14.19
CA LEU A 325 -5.12 7.41 13.79
C LEU A 325 -5.68 7.23 12.37
N LYS A 326 -6.72 7.98 12.01
CA LYS A 326 -7.30 7.95 10.67
C LYS A 326 -6.29 8.35 9.60
N GLN A 327 -5.55 9.44 9.82
CA GLN A 327 -4.53 9.91 8.89
C GLN A 327 -3.39 8.91 8.75
N GLN A 328 -2.97 8.26 9.84
CA GLN A 328 -1.95 7.21 9.81
C GLN A 328 -2.42 5.98 9.01
N ILE A 329 -3.67 5.55 9.18
CA ILE A 329 -4.25 4.45 8.40
C ILE A 329 -4.33 4.80 6.91
N VAL A 330 -4.70 6.05 6.58
CA VAL A 330 -4.72 6.53 5.18
C VAL A 330 -3.32 6.48 4.57
N GLN A 331 -2.30 6.90 5.29
CA GLN A 331 -0.91 6.84 4.87
C GLN A 331 -0.49 5.41 4.55
N LEU A 332 -0.67 4.49 5.50
CA LEU A 332 -0.30 3.09 5.34
C LEU A 332 -1.11 2.38 4.24
N GLY A 333 -2.41 2.65 4.14
CA GLY A 333 -3.28 2.07 3.11
C GLY A 333 -2.91 2.47 1.68
N ASN A 334 -2.38 3.69 1.52
CA ASN A 334 -1.88 4.21 0.23
C ASN A 334 -0.43 3.81 -0.05
N ALA A 335 0.34 3.49 0.97
CA ALA A 335 1.76 3.20 0.83
C ALA A 335 2.03 1.98 -0.06
N VAL A 336 3.14 2.05 -0.77
CA VAL A 336 3.75 0.87 -1.39
C VAL A 336 4.51 0.08 -0.32
N PRO A 337 4.45 -1.27 -0.34
CA PRO A 337 5.19 -2.09 0.61
C PRO A 337 6.71 -1.95 0.44
N PRO A 338 7.45 -1.48 1.45
CA PRO A 338 8.89 -1.26 1.35
C PRO A 338 9.70 -2.51 0.91
N PRO A 339 9.39 -3.73 1.41
CA PRO A 339 10.12 -4.91 0.97
C PRO A 339 9.99 -5.21 -0.52
N LEU A 340 8.84 -4.90 -1.14
CA LEU A 340 8.67 -5.07 -2.59
C LEU A 340 9.60 -4.13 -3.37
N ILE A 341 9.70 -2.87 -2.96
CA ILE A 341 10.56 -1.89 -3.61
C ILE A 341 12.03 -2.22 -3.40
N ARG A 342 12.40 -2.69 -2.20
CA ARG A 342 13.75 -3.19 -1.93
C ARG A 342 14.16 -4.28 -2.92
N GLU A 343 13.32 -5.29 -3.15
CA GLU A 343 13.63 -6.38 -4.09
C GLU A 343 13.81 -5.88 -5.52
N VAL A 344 12.93 -4.97 -5.97
CA VAL A 344 13.02 -4.38 -7.32
C VAL A 344 14.30 -3.56 -7.47
N CYS A 345 14.60 -2.68 -6.51
CA CYS A 345 15.79 -1.83 -6.57
C CYS A 345 17.08 -2.63 -6.46
N ALA A 346 17.15 -3.62 -5.57
CA ALA A 346 18.30 -4.50 -5.45
C ALA A 346 18.59 -5.28 -6.75
N TRP A 347 17.56 -5.55 -7.55
CA TRP A 347 17.71 -6.20 -8.85
C TRP A 347 18.26 -5.26 -9.92
N ILE A 348 17.73 -4.03 -9.99
CA ILE A 348 18.09 -3.05 -11.02
C ILE A 348 19.54 -2.54 -10.84
N HIS A 349 20.00 -2.46 -9.60
CA HIS A 349 21.31 -1.90 -9.25
C HIS A 349 22.41 -2.98 -9.00
N ARG A 350 22.20 -4.18 -9.52
CA ARG A 350 23.24 -5.23 -9.57
C ARG A 350 24.23 -4.94 -10.70
#